data_81286f050057150bd514ff45d0fde639
#
_entry.id   81286f050057150bd514ff45d0fde639
#
_cell.length_a   1.000
_cell.length_b   1.000
_cell.length_c   1.000
_cell.angle_alpha   90.00
_cell.angle_beta   90.00
_cell.angle_gamma   90.00
#
_symmetry.space_group_name_H-M   'P 1'
#
loop_
_entity.id
_entity.type
_entity.pdbx_description
1 polymer ?
#
loop_
_entity_poly.entity_id
_entity_poly.type
_entity_poly.pdbx_seq_one_letter_code
_entity_poly.pdbx_strand_id
1 'polypeptide(L)'
;MPSLTHMALVALERAGILKFVISQNVDGLHLRSGIPRKKLAELHGNSFMEVCPSCGIEYMRDFEVETIGLKETSRRCSDKKCGARLKDTVLDWEDALPSKEMNQAEKHCRMADVVLCLGTSLQITPACNLPLRSLRGGGKIVIVNLQKTPKDKKATLLLHGLVDKVISGVLDSLNLQIPPFVRIDLFQIILTQALSIDEKYVNWNLRVASVHGLKAPLPFIKSIEISFVDNQDYKAAILQNEPFQLKRRTSQSKSIEMVLKFNFIDGCGCPFTEINVSLNWEVSTDHSKLDKDAILQKLRDTATDESCCGKNAVVERNFIPSPKTEVLMYAIVTNVVTYKKTTEAVQADTLSNGVKRRKNDGPATSKKRSKVQRRKSRL
;
A
#
# COMPACT_ATOMS: atom_id res chain seq x y z
N MET A 1 -0.77 5.90 0.00
CA MET A 1 -2.22 5.64 0.11
C MET A 1 -2.86 5.79 -1.26
N PRO A 2 -3.94 5.02 -1.58
CA PRO A 2 -4.71 5.22 -2.79
C PRO A 2 -5.20 6.66 -2.94
N SER A 3 -5.12 7.21 -4.15
CA SER A 3 -5.63 8.55 -4.48
C SER A 3 -7.14 8.51 -4.75
N LEU A 4 -7.75 9.68 -4.93
CA LEU A 4 -9.13 9.80 -5.39
C LEU A 4 -9.37 8.96 -6.65
N THR A 5 -8.47 9.03 -7.64
CA THR A 5 -8.57 8.23 -8.87
C THR A 5 -8.61 6.73 -8.59
N HIS A 6 -7.76 6.21 -7.69
CA HIS A 6 -7.77 4.79 -7.35
C HIS A 6 -9.13 4.35 -6.79
N MET A 7 -9.71 5.14 -5.90
CA MET A 7 -11.01 4.83 -5.31
C MET A 7 -12.18 5.04 -6.30
N ALA A 8 -12.05 6.00 -7.22
CA ALA A 8 -12.98 6.17 -8.32
C ALA A 8 -13.00 4.94 -9.25
N LEU A 9 -11.81 4.36 -9.56
CA LEU A 9 -11.72 3.12 -10.33
C LEU A 9 -12.39 1.94 -9.61
N VAL A 10 -12.31 1.87 -8.28
CA VAL A 10 -13.04 0.87 -7.48
C VAL A 10 -14.55 1.05 -7.62
N ALA A 11 -15.05 2.29 -7.59
CA ALA A 11 -16.49 2.56 -7.82
C ALA A 11 -16.94 2.09 -9.19
N LEU A 12 -16.17 2.38 -10.25
CA LEU A 12 -16.45 1.94 -11.61
C LEU A 12 -16.39 0.41 -11.77
N GLU A 13 -15.47 -0.24 -11.06
CA GLU A 13 -15.33 -1.69 -11.04
C GLU A 13 -16.56 -2.35 -10.38
N ARG A 14 -16.96 -1.85 -9.19
CA ARG A 14 -18.15 -2.34 -8.48
C ARG A 14 -19.45 -2.12 -9.26
N ALA A 15 -19.55 -1.01 -10.01
CA ALA A 15 -20.65 -0.75 -10.90
C ALA A 15 -20.62 -1.63 -12.19
N GLY A 16 -19.61 -2.47 -12.36
CA GLY A 16 -19.45 -3.33 -13.53
C GLY A 16 -19.09 -2.58 -14.82
N ILE A 17 -18.74 -1.30 -14.74
CA ILE A 17 -18.31 -0.48 -15.88
C ILE A 17 -16.85 -0.78 -16.22
N LEU A 18 -15.96 -0.66 -15.24
CA LEU A 18 -14.55 -1.00 -15.39
C LEU A 18 -14.35 -2.51 -15.35
N LYS A 19 -13.81 -3.07 -16.42
CA LYS A 19 -13.61 -4.51 -16.59
C LYS A 19 -12.23 -4.96 -16.17
N PHE A 20 -11.21 -4.14 -16.40
CA PHE A 20 -9.81 -4.51 -16.16
C PHE A 20 -8.92 -3.27 -15.99
N VAL A 21 -7.91 -3.37 -15.15
CA VAL A 21 -6.89 -2.34 -14.91
C VAL A 21 -5.54 -2.85 -15.38
N ILE A 22 -4.79 -2.00 -16.08
CA ILE A 22 -3.41 -2.27 -16.50
C ILE A 22 -2.54 -1.16 -15.92
N SER A 23 -1.57 -1.52 -15.10
CA SER A 23 -0.66 -0.58 -14.45
C SER A 23 0.79 -0.88 -14.77
N GLN A 24 1.61 0.17 -14.91
CA GLN A 24 3.06 0.10 -14.96
C GLN A 24 3.69 0.51 -13.62
N ASN A 25 2.88 0.99 -12.66
CA ASN A 25 3.33 1.37 -11.34
C ASN A 25 3.60 0.12 -10.49
N VAL A 26 4.60 0.23 -9.62
CA VAL A 26 5.01 -0.85 -8.70
C VAL A 26 4.56 -0.61 -7.25
N ASP A 27 3.76 0.44 -7.02
CA ASP A 27 3.35 0.92 -5.69
C ASP A 27 2.24 0.10 -5.02
N GLY A 28 1.66 -0.88 -5.73
CA GLY A 28 0.58 -1.74 -5.23
C GLY A 28 -0.73 -1.04 -4.91
N LEU A 29 -0.90 0.24 -5.29
CA LEU A 29 -2.06 1.04 -4.85
C LEU A 29 -3.38 0.56 -5.43
N HIS A 30 -3.40 -0.05 -6.62
CA HIS A 30 -4.61 -0.63 -7.18
C HIS A 30 -5.13 -1.82 -6.35
N LEU A 31 -4.25 -2.72 -5.92
CA LEU A 31 -4.64 -3.82 -5.02
C LEU A 31 -5.09 -3.29 -3.66
N ARG A 32 -4.33 -2.34 -3.10
CA ARG A 32 -4.66 -1.72 -1.81
C ARG A 32 -5.98 -0.96 -1.83
N SER A 33 -6.35 -0.36 -2.96
CA SER A 33 -7.65 0.32 -3.11
C SER A 33 -8.83 -0.64 -3.14
N GLY A 34 -8.59 -1.94 -3.42
CA GLY A 34 -9.62 -2.96 -3.48
C GLY A 34 -9.96 -3.43 -4.90
N ILE A 35 -9.18 -3.08 -5.93
CA ILE A 35 -9.29 -3.70 -7.25
C ILE A 35 -8.93 -5.19 -7.13
N PRO A 36 -9.82 -6.12 -7.54
CA PRO A 36 -9.54 -7.55 -7.44
C PRO A 36 -8.31 -7.96 -8.26
N ARG A 37 -7.44 -8.81 -7.70
CA ARG A 37 -6.20 -9.27 -8.35
C ARG A 37 -6.45 -9.85 -9.76
N LYS A 38 -7.56 -10.55 -9.96
CA LYS A 38 -7.97 -11.13 -11.25
C LYS A 38 -8.37 -10.08 -12.30
N LYS A 39 -8.59 -8.82 -11.91
CA LYS A 39 -8.96 -7.69 -12.77
C LYS A 39 -7.81 -6.69 -12.92
N LEU A 40 -6.59 -7.07 -12.57
CA LEU A 40 -5.42 -6.21 -12.59
C LEU A 40 -4.24 -6.92 -13.26
N ALA A 41 -3.54 -6.20 -14.13
CA ALA A 41 -2.21 -6.55 -14.62
C ALA A 41 -1.19 -5.51 -14.14
N GLU A 42 -0.20 -5.95 -13.37
CA GLU A 42 0.93 -5.15 -12.91
C GLU A 42 2.16 -5.50 -13.77
N LEU A 43 2.35 -4.73 -14.86
CA LEU A 43 3.30 -5.07 -15.92
C LEU A 43 4.76 -5.04 -15.48
N HIS A 44 5.10 -4.26 -14.46
CA HIS A 44 6.46 -4.14 -13.92
C HIS A 44 6.60 -4.75 -12.52
N GLY A 45 5.59 -5.52 -12.09
CA GLY A 45 5.54 -6.09 -10.75
C GLY A 45 4.99 -5.14 -9.69
N ASN A 46 5.24 -5.47 -8.42
CA ASN A 46 4.69 -4.77 -7.27
C ASN A 46 5.67 -4.84 -6.09
N SER A 47 6.16 -3.69 -5.61
CA SER A 47 7.12 -3.59 -4.50
C SER A 47 6.59 -4.15 -3.18
N PHE A 48 5.30 -4.42 -3.09
CA PHE A 48 4.64 -4.97 -1.89
C PHE A 48 4.15 -6.40 -2.09
N MET A 49 4.68 -7.10 -3.10
CA MET A 49 4.28 -8.47 -3.42
C MET A 49 5.49 -9.40 -3.51
N GLU A 50 5.36 -10.55 -2.86
CA GLU A 50 6.25 -11.68 -3.05
C GLU A 50 5.50 -12.82 -3.72
N VAL A 51 6.20 -13.63 -4.48
CA VAL A 51 5.62 -14.81 -5.12
C VAL A 51 6.46 -16.05 -4.80
N CYS A 52 5.77 -17.16 -4.60
CA CYS A 52 6.45 -18.45 -4.51
C CYS A 52 6.78 -18.96 -5.92
N PRO A 53 8.06 -19.14 -6.29
CA PRO A 53 8.42 -19.61 -7.62
C PRO A 53 8.02 -21.08 -7.87
N SER A 54 7.76 -21.84 -6.82
CA SER A 54 7.39 -23.25 -6.90
C SER A 54 5.90 -23.48 -7.07
N CYS A 55 5.05 -22.86 -6.25
CA CYS A 55 3.60 -23.07 -6.26
C CYS A 55 2.78 -21.87 -6.78
N GLY A 56 3.41 -20.73 -7.06
CA GLY A 56 2.76 -19.56 -7.62
C GLY A 56 1.90 -18.75 -6.64
N ILE A 57 1.89 -19.07 -5.34
CA ILE A 57 1.15 -18.30 -4.33
C ILE A 57 1.75 -16.91 -4.22
N GLU A 58 0.90 -15.90 -4.35
CA GLU A 58 1.23 -14.49 -4.21
C GLU A 58 0.98 -14.03 -2.75
N TYR A 59 1.91 -13.25 -2.18
CA TYR A 59 1.86 -12.75 -0.80
C TYR A 59 1.91 -11.23 -0.81
N MET A 60 0.77 -10.57 -0.57
CA MET A 60 0.72 -9.12 -0.40
C MET A 60 1.28 -8.74 0.98
N ARG A 61 2.15 -7.71 1.02
CA ARG A 61 2.84 -7.23 2.22
C ARG A 61 2.41 -5.81 2.59
N ASP A 62 2.51 -5.49 3.88
CA ASP A 62 2.26 -4.14 4.40
C ASP A 62 3.50 -3.24 4.29
N PHE A 63 4.64 -3.82 3.92
CA PHE A 63 5.95 -3.20 3.78
C PHE A 63 6.51 -3.43 2.39
N GLU A 64 7.44 -2.59 1.99
CA GLU A 64 8.16 -2.74 0.74
C GLU A 64 9.15 -3.92 0.83
N VAL A 65 9.11 -4.79 -0.18
CA VAL A 65 10.01 -5.96 -0.27
C VAL A 65 11.43 -5.47 -0.53
N GLU A 66 12.38 -6.03 0.19
CA GLU A 66 13.77 -5.57 0.24
C GLU A 66 14.61 -5.83 -1.02
N THR A 67 14.07 -6.56 -1.99
CA THR A 67 14.77 -6.94 -3.23
C THR A 67 14.03 -6.46 -4.46
N ILE A 68 14.76 -6.33 -5.59
CA ILE A 68 14.27 -5.96 -6.92
C ILE A 68 14.97 -6.85 -7.94
N GLY A 69 14.31 -7.22 -9.04
CA GLY A 69 14.85 -8.01 -10.13
C GLY A 69 14.62 -9.50 -9.95
N LEU A 70 13.44 -9.87 -9.47
CA LEU A 70 12.97 -11.25 -9.30
C LEU A 70 13.90 -12.10 -8.41
N LYS A 71 14.52 -11.47 -7.41
CA LYS A 71 15.48 -12.09 -6.49
C LYS A 71 14.78 -12.76 -5.31
N GLU A 72 15.47 -13.72 -4.70
CA GLU A 72 15.01 -14.37 -3.48
C GLU A 72 14.99 -13.40 -2.31
N THR A 73 13.90 -13.45 -1.53
CA THR A 73 13.74 -12.71 -0.29
C THR A 73 14.15 -13.55 0.93
N SER A 74 14.14 -12.93 2.12
CA SER A 74 14.44 -13.65 3.36
C SER A 74 13.32 -14.60 3.82
N ARG A 75 12.14 -14.57 3.16
CA ARG A 75 10.92 -15.29 3.57
C ARG A 75 10.66 -16.54 2.75
N ARG A 76 9.80 -17.40 3.30
CA ARG A 76 9.45 -18.69 2.68
C ARG A 76 7.93 -18.80 2.49
N CYS A 77 7.56 -19.64 1.54
CA CYS A 77 6.17 -20.02 1.29
C CYS A 77 5.54 -20.60 2.56
N SER A 78 4.33 -20.14 2.91
CA SER A 78 3.57 -20.60 4.07
C SER A 78 2.94 -21.97 3.87
N ASP A 79 2.85 -22.45 2.61
CA ASP A 79 2.41 -23.80 2.34
C ASP A 79 3.45 -24.80 2.87
N LYS A 80 3.04 -25.58 3.87
CA LYS A 80 3.91 -26.58 4.55
C LYS A 80 4.50 -27.63 3.61
N LYS A 81 3.81 -27.92 2.50
CA LYS A 81 4.27 -28.89 1.49
C LYS A 81 5.28 -28.27 0.52
N CYS A 82 5.28 -26.94 0.39
CA CYS A 82 6.13 -26.23 -0.54
C CYS A 82 7.42 -25.69 0.12
N GLY A 83 7.30 -24.78 1.09
CA GLY A 83 8.40 -24.22 1.88
C GLY A 83 9.51 -23.50 1.08
N ALA A 84 9.33 -23.30 -0.23
CA ALA A 84 10.32 -22.66 -1.09
C ALA A 84 10.58 -21.20 -0.67
N ARG A 85 11.78 -20.65 -0.98
CA ARG A 85 12.06 -19.24 -0.79
C ARG A 85 11.19 -18.41 -1.71
N LEU A 86 10.65 -17.30 -1.18
CA LEU A 86 9.87 -16.35 -1.95
C LEU A 86 10.79 -15.46 -2.79
N LYS A 87 10.24 -14.90 -3.84
CA LYS A 87 10.89 -13.91 -4.69
C LYS A 87 10.08 -12.63 -4.72
N ASP A 88 10.75 -11.50 -4.90
CA ASP A 88 10.09 -10.25 -5.29
C ASP A 88 9.48 -10.37 -6.69
N THR A 89 8.64 -9.40 -7.06
CA THR A 89 7.96 -9.40 -8.37
C THR A 89 8.35 -8.20 -9.23
N VAL A 90 9.16 -7.28 -8.71
CA VAL A 90 9.57 -6.06 -9.43
C VAL A 90 10.62 -6.40 -10.47
N LEU A 91 10.41 -5.93 -11.68
CA LEU A 91 11.34 -6.14 -12.79
C LEU A 91 12.54 -5.20 -12.71
N ASP A 92 13.70 -5.69 -13.13
CA ASP A 92 14.85 -4.85 -13.46
C ASP A 92 14.73 -4.35 -14.92
N TRP A 93 15.59 -3.41 -15.33
CA TRP A 93 15.50 -2.74 -16.63
C TRP A 93 15.58 -3.69 -17.84
N GLU A 94 16.29 -4.78 -17.72
CA GLU A 94 16.48 -5.78 -18.78
C GLU A 94 15.50 -6.93 -18.75
N ASP A 95 14.65 -7.00 -17.72
CA ASP A 95 13.71 -8.09 -17.56
C ASP A 95 12.55 -8.01 -18.55
N ALA A 96 12.19 -9.16 -19.10
CA ALA A 96 11.01 -9.26 -19.94
C ALA A 96 9.72 -9.10 -19.12
N LEU A 97 8.73 -8.40 -19.69
CA LEU A 97 7.43 -8.27 -19.03
C LEU A 97 6.78 -9.64 -18.78
N PRO A 98 6.16 -9.85 -17.60
CA PRO A 98 5.56 -11.13 -17.26
C PRO A 98 4.50 -11.55 -18.29
N SER A 99 4.68 -12.70 -18.92
CA SER A 99 3.78 -13.17 -19.98
C SER A 99 2.33 -13.32 -19.52
N LYS A 100 2.11 -13.75 -18.28
CA LYS A 100 0.77 -13.82 -17.64
C LYS A 100 0.08 -12.47 -17.64
N GLU A 101 0.76 -11.41 -17.19
CA GLU A 101 0.23 -10.06 -17.10
C GLU A 101 0.00 -9.45 -18.49
N MET A 102 0.98 -9.61 -19.39
CA MET A 102 0.87 -9.13 -20.76
C MET A 102 -0.27 -9.76 -21.53
N ASN A 103 -0.44 -11.08 -21.43
CA ASN A 103 -1.50 -11.81 -22.14
C ASN A 103 -2.89 -11.35 -21.65
N GLN A 104 -3.08 -11.14 -20.34
CA GLN A 104 -4.33 -10.61 -19.80
C GLN A 104 -4.57 -9.16 -20.27
N ALA A 105 -3.54 -8.31 -20.20
CA ALA A 105 -3.64 -6.93 -20.66
C ALA A 105 -4.01 -6.84 -22.14
N GLU A 106 -3.35 -7.61 -23.01
CA GLU A 106 -3.67 -7.65 -24.43
C GLU A 106 -5.10 -8.15 -24.71
N LYS A 107 -5.51 -9.24 -24.03
CA LYS A 107 -6.86 -9.79 -24.14
C LYS A 107 -7.91 -8.73 -23.83
N HIS A 108 -7.80 -8.07 -22.68
CA HIS A 108 -8.75 -7.07 -22.25
C HIS A 108 -8.73 -5.80 -23.13
N CYS A 109 -7.56 -5.36 -23.58
CA CYS A 109 -7.48 -4.26 -24.55
C CYS A 109 -8.18 -4.56 -25.86
N ARG A 110 -8.07 -5.80 -26.40
CA ARG A 110 -8.74 -6.19 -27.66
C ARG A 110 -10.26 -6.20 -27.54
N MET A 111 -10.77 -6.52 -26.36
CA MET A 111 -12.21 -6.65 -26.09
C MET A 111 -12.86 -5.34 -25.61
N ALA A 112 -12.06 -4.29 -25.35
CA ALA A 112 -12.55 -3.07 -24.75
C ALA A 112 -13.27 -2.17 -25.77
N ASP A 113 -14.48 -1.73 -25.42
CA ASP A 113 -15.21 -0.68 -26.16
C ASP A 113 -14.53 0.67 -25.98
N VAL A 114 -13.96 0.91 -24.79
CA VAL A 114 -13.19 2.11 -24.45
C VAL A 114 -11.97 1.72 -23.65
N VAL A 115 -10.79 2.21 -24.08
CA VAL A 115 -9.56 2.18 -23.28
C VAL A 115 -9.28 3.57 -22.74
N LEU A 116 -9.30 3.69 -21.42
CA LEU A 116 -9.04 4.94 -20.72
C LEU A 116 -7.58 4.97 -20.25
N CYS A 117 -6.78 5.86 -20.83
CA CYS A 117 -5.36 6.05 -20.47
C CYS A 117 -5.26 7.24 -19.51
N LEU A 118 -4.89 6.96 -18.27
CA LEU A 118 -4.86 7.94 -17.17
C LEU A 118 -3.43 8.18 -16.69
N GLY A 119 -2.92 9.41 -16.79
CA GLY A 119 -1.62 9.80 -16.22
C GLY A 119 -0.44 8.97 -16.73
N THR A 120 -0.45 8.61 -18.02
CA THR A 120 0.61 7.79 -18.61
C THR A 120 1.25 8.49 -19.80
N SER A 121 2.59 8.41 -19.91
CA SER A 121 3.34 8.98 -21.03
C SER A 121 3.14 8.24 -22.36
N LEU A 122 2.68 6.98 -22.32
CA LEU A 122 2.52 6.10 -23.49
C LEU A 122 3.79 6.01 -24.36
N GLN A 123 4.98 5.96 -23.73
CA GLN A 123 6.27 5.88 -24.40
C GLN A 123 6.92 4.51 -24.33
N ILE A 124 6.83 3.84 -23.17
CA ILE A 124 7.56 2.60 -22.88
C ILE A 124 6.96 1.42 -23.65
N THR A 125 7.73 0.81 -24.52
CA THR A 125 7.35 -0.40 -25.26
C THR A 125 7.61 -1.66 -24.42
N PRO A 126 6.78 -2.72 -24.56
CA PRO A 126 5.62 -2.86 -25.44
C PRO A 126 4.31 -2.28 -24.88
N ALA A 127 4.27 -1.90 -23.59
CA ALA A 127 3.07 -1.49 -22.85
C ALA A 127 2.33 -0.31 -23.51
N CYS A 128 3.04 0.69 -24.06
CA CYS A 128 2.45 1.85 -24.72
C CYS A 128 1.58 1.52 -25.95
N ASN A 129 1.70 0.30 -26.49
CA ASN A 129 0.93 -0.13 -27.65
C ASN A 129 -0.33 -0.92 -27.27
N LEU A 130 -0.52 -1.26 -26.00
CA LEU A 130 -1.70 -1.99 -25.51
C LEU A 130 -3.01 -1.27 -25.85
N PRO A 131 -3.18 0.06 -25.61
CA PRO A 131 -4.41 0.77 -25.96
C PRO A 131 -4.78 0.65 -27.43
N LEU A 132 -3.80 0.59 -28.34
CA LEU A 132 -4.04 0.49 -29.79
C LEU A 132 -4.69 -0.84 -30.21
N ARG A 133 -4.68 -1.85 -29.32
CA ARG A 133 -5.32 -3.14 -29.61
C ARG A 133 -6.83 -3.04 -29.72
N SER A 134 -7.48 -2.10 -28.99
CA SER A 134 -8.92 -1.89 -29.03
C SER A 134 -9.40 -1.36 -30.40
N LEU A 135 -8.58 -0.56 -31.06
CA LEU A 135 -8.98 0.05 -32.35
C LEU A 135 -9.32 -0.98 -33.44
N ARG A 136 -8.71 -2.18 -33.39
CA ARG A 136 -9.00 -3.25 -34.36
C ARG A 136 -10.43 -3.81 -34.22
N GLY A 137 -11.00 -3.74 -33.01
CA GLY A 137 -12.38 -4.14 -32.71
C GLY A 137 -13.36 -2.97 -32.74
N GLY A 138 -12.98 -1.78 -33.23
CA GLY A 138 -13.85 -0.60 -33.24
C GLY A 138 -13.88 0.14 -31.90
N GLY A 139 -13.06 -0.27 -30.92
CA GLY A 139 -12.97 0.40 -29.63
C GLY A 139 -12.36 1.81 -29.72
N LYS A 140 -12.58 2.60 -28.70
CA LYS A 140 -12.16 4.01 -28.60
C LYS A 140 -11.03 4.15 -27.57
N ILE A 141 -10.16 5.15 -27.80
CA ILE A 141 -9.09 5.51 -26.86
C ILE A 141 -9.35 6.90 -26.32
N VAL A 142 -9.40 7.02 -25.00
CA VAL A 142 -9.45 8.30 -24.28
C VAL A 142 -8.14 8.48 -23.53
N ILE A 143 -7.46 9.60 -23.76
CA ILE A 143 -6.21 9.92 -23.07
C ILE A 143 -6.44 11.13 -22.17
N VAL A 144 -6.18 10.95 -20.87
CA VAL A 144 -6.19 12.00 -19.85
C VAL A 144 -4.76 12.12 -19.32
N ASN A 145 -4.06 13.18 -19.71
CA ASN A 145 -2.68 13.39 -19.30
C ASN A 145 -2.35 14.89 -19.31
N LEU A 146 -1.44 15.34 -18.41
CA LEU A 146 -1.01 16.73 -18.39
C LEU A 146 -0.17 17.10 -19.62
N GLN A 147 0.68 16.17 -20.06
CA GLN A 147 1.60 16.35 -21.18
C GLN A 147 1.12 15.60 -22.43
N LYS A 148 1.58 16.06 -23.59
CA LYS A 148 1.36 15.35 -24.85
C LYS A 148 2.02 13.97 -24.83
N THR A 149 1.37 13.02 -25.51
CA THR A 149 1.87 11.66 -25.66
C THR A 149 2.09 11.30 -27.14
N PRO A 150 2.96 10.33 -27.45
CA PRO A 150 3.16 9.87 -28.83
C PRO A 150 1.90 9.26 -29.47
N LYS A 151 0.88 8.96 -28.66
CA LYS A 151 -0.37 8.30 -29.10
C LYS A 151 -1.54 9.27 -29.24
N ASP A 152 -1.38 10.57 -28.99
CA ASP A 152 -2.45 11.56 -29.04
C ASP A 152 -3.23 11.54 -30.36
N LYS A 153 -2.52 11.39 -31.49
CA LYS A 153 -3.16 11.29 -32.82
C LYS A 153 -4.05 10.06 -33.01
N LYS A 154 -3.98 9.07 -32.12
CA LYS A 154 -4.79 7.84 -32.13
C LYS A 154 -5.95 7.91 -31.14
N ALA A 155 -5.98 8.93 -30.28
CA ALA A 155 -7.05 9.12 -29.32
C ALA A 155 -8.35 9.57 -30.00
N THR A 156 -9.46 9.01 -29.57
CA THR A 156 -10.81 9.48 -29.91
C THR A 156 -11.14 10.75 -29.13
N LEU A 157 -10.65 10.83 -27.89
CA LEU A 157 -10.77 11.99 -27.01
C LEU A 157 -9.46 12.22 -26.28
N LEU A 158 -9.01 13.47 -26.28
CA LEU A 158 -7.80 13.90 -25.59
C LEU A 158 -8.14 15.00 -24.58
N LEU A 159 -7.78 14.79 -23.32
CA LEU A 159 -7.99 15.75 -22.23
C LEU A 159 -6.66 16.07 -21.56
N HIS A 160 -6.25 17.33 -21.63
CA HIS A 160 -5.09 17.82 -20.90
C HIS A 160 -5.53 18.37 -19.54
N GLY A 161 -5.37 17.58 -18.48
CA GLY A 161 -5.83 17.95 -17.15
C GLY A 161 -5.42 16.95 -16.07
N LEU A 162 -5.72 17.32 -14.83
CA LEU A 162 -5.52 16.44 -13.66
C LEU A 162 -6.49 15.25 -13.72
N VAL A 163 -5.96 14.06 -13.59
CA VAL A 163 -6.73 12.82 -13.66
C VAL A 163 -7.85 12.79 -12.60
N ASP A 164 -7.54 13.19 -11.36
CA ASP A 164 -8.53 13.22 -10.27
C ASP A 164 -9.74 14.11 -10.60
N LYS A 165 -9.54 15.26 -11.25
CA LYS A 165 -10.64 16.14 -11.67
C LYS A 165 -11.50 15.52 -12.75
N VAL A 166 -10.87 14.93 -13.78
CA VAL A 166 -11.58 14.30 -14.90
C VAL A 166 -12.38 13.10 -14.42
N ILE A 167 -11.77 12.21 -13.63
CA ILE A 167 -12.44 10.99 -13.18
C ILE A 167 -13.55 11.29 -12.17
N SER A 168 -13.41 12.30 -11.32
CA SER A 168 -14.48 12.78 -10.43
C SER A 168 -15.70 13.24 -11.25
N GLY A 169 -15.49 14.04 -12.30
CA GLY A 169 -16.56 14.48 -13.19
C GLY A 169 -17.24 13.31 -13.95
N VAL A 170 -16.48 12.27 -14.31
CA VAL A 170 -17.05 11.04 -14.90
C VAL A 170 -17.97 10.34 -13.89
N LEU A 171 -17.54 10.18 -12.63
CA LEU A 171 -18.36 9.54 -11.61
C LEU A 171 -19.62 10.37 -11.30
N ASP A 172 -19.50 11.69 -11.25
CA ASP A 172 -20.65 12.57 -11.06
C ASP A 172 -21.67 12.41 -12.21
N SER A 173 -21.19 12.36 -13.46
CA SER A 173 -22.04 12.13 -14.64
C SER A 173 -22.71 10.76 -14.65
N LEU A 174 -22.09 9.76 -14.00
CA LEU A 174 -22.62 8.40 -13.84
C LEU A 174 -23.45 8.24 -12.55
N ASN A 175 -23.58 9.28 -11.75
CA ASN A 175 -24.22 9.26 -10.42
C ASN A 175 -23.62 8.19 -9.49
N LEU A 176 -22.30 8.03 -9.53
CA LEU A 176 -21.54 7.11 -8.67
C LEU A 176 -20.85 7.87 -7.54
N GLN A 177 -20.85 7.26 -6.35
CA GLN A 177 -20.11 7.77 -5.20
C GLN A 177 -18.69 7.19 -5.15
N ILE A 178 -17.72 8.02 -4.77
CA ILE A 178 -16.35 7.55 -4.51
C ILE A 178 -16.32 6.96 -3.09
N PRO A 179 -16.04 5.66 -2.94
CA PRO A 179 -16.00 5.05 -1.62
C PRO A 179 -14.81 5.56 -0.81
N PRO A 180 -14.89 5.60 0.52
CA PRO A 180 -13.74 5.85 1.36
C PRO A 180 -12.71 4.73 1.19
N PHE A 181 -11.43 5.05 1.40
CA PHE A 181 -10.39 4.04 1.56
C PHE A 181 -10.28 3.66 3.03
N VAL A 182 -10.48 2.39 3.34
CA VAL A 182 -10.28 1.85 4.68
C VAL A 182 -8.93 1.14 4.70
N ARG A 183 -7.96 1.77 5.37
CA ARG A 183 -6.67 1.15 5.64
C ARG A 183 -6.80 0.25 6.85
N ILE A 184 -6.30 -0.98 6.72
CA ILE A 184 -6.31 -1.98 7.78
C ILE A 184 -4.87 -2.37 8.05
N ASP A 185 -4.39 -2.05 9.24
CA ASP A 185 -3.04 -2.39 9.71
C ASP A 185 -3.11 -3.52 10.71
N LEU A 186 -2.39 -4.61 10.45
CA LEU A 186 -2.35 -5.82 11.28
C LEU A 186 -0.97 -5.97 11.90
N PHE A 187 -0.93 -6.25 13.20
CA PHE A 187 0.31 -6.54 13.94
C PHE A 187 0.05 -7.56 15.05
N GLN A 188 1.11 -8.04 15.64
CA GLN A 188 1.05 -8.97 16.75
C GLN A 188 1.81 -8.42 17.97
N ILE A 189 1.25 -8.63 19.14
CA ILE A 189 1.87 -8.34 20.43
C ILE A 189 2.25 -9.68 21.03
N ILE A 190 3.53 -9.89 21.26
CA ILE A 190 4.10 -11.13 21.77
C ILE A 190 4.59 -10.86 23.19
N LEU A 191 4.03 -11.57 24.14
CA LEU A 191 4.42 -11.51 25.53
C LEU A 191 5.00 -12.85 25.95
N THR A 192 6.27 -12.87 26.28
CA THR A 192 6.93 -14.06 26.83
C THR A 192 7.28 -13.84 28.29
N GLN A 193 7.04 -14.84 29.12
CA GLN A 193 7.32 -14.79 30.55
C GLN A 193 8.01 -16.07 31.02
N ALA A 194 8.93 -15.92 31.95
CA ALA A 194 9.64 -17.03 32.58
C ALA A 194 9.88 -16.72 34.05
N LEU A 195 9.56 -17.69 34.88
CA LEU A 195 9.86 -17.62 36.34
C LEU A 195 11.34 -17.59 36.56
N SER A 196 11.80 -16.82 37.55
CA SER A 196 13.19 -16.88 38.01
C SER A 196 13.46 -18.19 38.79
N ILE A 197 14.72 -18.58 38.90
CA ILE A 197 15.13 -19.84 39.56
C ILE A 197 14.65 -19.88 41.03
N ASP A 198 14.62 -18.72 41.69
CA ASP A 198 14.17 -18.55 43.08
C ASP A 198 12.65 -18.36 43.21
N GLU A 199 11.91 -18.47 42.11
CA GLU A 199 10.47 -18.31 42.00
C GLU A 199 9.88 -17.01 42.57
N LYS A 200 10.73 -16.02 42.90
CA LYS A 200 10.29 -14.73 43.45
C LYS A 200 9.94 -13.70 42.40
N TYR A 201 10.49 -13.85 41.22
CA TYR A 201 10.37 -12.87 40.15
C TYR A 201 9.97 -13.54 38.85
N VAL A 202 9.31 -12.75 38.00
CA VAL A 202 9.00 -13.10 36.61
C VAL A 202 9.80 -12.20 35.69
N ASN A 203 10.59 -12.80 34.83
CA ASN A 203 11.24 -12.12 33.71
C ASN A 203 10.27 -12.15 32.54
N TRP A 204 9.85 -11.00 32.07
CA TRP A 204 8.96 -10.93 30.93
C TRP A 204 9.52 -10.03 29.82
N ASN A 205 9.07 -10.30 28.61
CA ASN A 205 9.46 -9.58 27.43
C ASN A 205 8.24 -9.35 26.55
N LEU A 206 7.91 -8.08 26.37
CA LEU A 206 6.87 -7.63 25.44
C LEU A 206 7.55 -7.24 24.14
N ARG A 207 7.04 -7.73 23.02
CA ARG A 207 7.49 -7.38 21.69
C ARG A 207 6.31 -7.13 20.76
N VAL A 208 6.35 -6.03 20.02
CA VAL A 208 5.41 -5.78 18.93
C VAL A 208 6.09 -6.11 17.61
N ALA A 209 5.43 -6.88 16.77
CA ALA A 209 5.99 -7.37 15.51
C ALA A 209 4.93 -7.44 14.39
N SER A 210 5.38 -7.49 13.16
CA SER A 210 4.52 -7.69 12.01
C SER A 210 3.91 -9.10 12.01
N VAL A 211 2.66 -9.23 11.55
CA VAL A 211 2.03 -10.53 11.30
C VAL A 211 2.75 -11.34 10.21
N HIS A 212 3.57 -10.68 9.39
CA HIS A 212 4.37 -11.31 8.35
C HIS A 212 5.70 -11.90 8.85
N GLY A 213 6.00 -11.77 10.14
CA GLY A 213 7.17 -12.37 10.79
C GLY A 213 7.99 -11.37 11.62
N LEU A 214 8.86 -11.91 12.48
CA LEU A 214 9.63 -11.10 13.45
C LEU A 214 10.67 -10.17 12.81
N LYS A 215 11.05 -10.40 11.56
CA LYS A 215 12.00 -9.58 10.81
C LYS A 215 11.31 -8.62 9.84
N ALA A 216 9.99 -8.76 9.65
CA ALA A 216 9.23 -7.87 8.80
C ALA A 216 8.99 -6.54 9.51
N PRO A 217 9.18 -5.38 8.85
CA PRO A 217 9.03 -4.07 9.46
C PRO A 217 7.56 -3.72 9.73
N LEU A 218 7.36 -2.71 10.59
CA LEU A 218 6.07 -2.10 10.92
C LEU A 218 6.07 -0.61 10.52
N PRO A 219 6.10 -0.28 9.24
CA PRO A 219 6.37 1.08 8.76
C PRO A 219 5.29 2.10 9.15
N PHE A 220 4.12 1.66 9.62
CA PHE A 220 3.03 2.54 10.04
C PHE A 220 3.11 2.96 11.52
N ILE A 221 3.98 2.34 12.33
CA ILE A 221 4.16 2.67 13.73
C ILE A 221 5.33 3.64 13.88
N LYS A 222 5.06 4.82 14.46
CA LYS A 222 6.08 5.82 14.78
C LYS A 222 6.75 5.55 16.12
N SER A 223 5.95 5.23 17.15
CA SER A 223 6.42 4.90 18.49
C SER A 223 5.34 4.17 19.28
N ILE A 224 5.75 3.50 20.37
CA ILE A 224 4.84 2.84 21.30
C ILE A 224 5.15 3.36 22.69
N GLU A 225 4.16 4.00 23.33
CA GLU A 225 4.23 4.41 24.74
C GLU A 225 3.58 3.31 25.60
N ILE A 226 4.27 2.89 26.65
CA ILE A 226 3.82 1.84 27.56
C ILE A 226 3.64 2.46 28.93
N SER A 227 2.42 2.46 29.44
CA SER A 227 2.09 2.89 30.79
C SER A 227 1.53 1.71 31.60
N PHE A 228 1.65 1.79 32.91
CA PHE A 228 1.21 0.76 33.84
C PHE A 228 0.07 1.33 34.67
N VAL A 229 -1.05 0.60 34.71
CA VAL A 229 -2.23 0.97 35.48
C VAL A 229 -2.00 0.56 36.94
N ASP A 230 -2.34 1.42 37.88
CA ASP A 230 -2.31 1.17 39.33
C ASP A 230 -0.97 0.73 39.94
N ASN A 231 0.14 0.98 39.24
CA ASN A 231 1.44 0.53 39.72
C ASN A 231 2.51 1.62 39.58
N GLN A 232 2.68 2.42 40.63
CA GLN A 232 3.67 3.50 40.69
C GLN A 232 5.13 2.99 40.72
N ASP A 233 5.34 1.68 40.93
CA ASP A 233 6.66 1.06 40.99
C ASP A 233 7.26 0.82 39.59
N TYR A 234 6.46 0.86 38.54
CA TYR A 234 6.93 0.61 37.19
C TYR A 234 6.98 1.91 36.36
N LYS A 235 8.18 2.26 35.93
CA LYS A 235 8.38 3.42 35.06
C LYS A 235 7.79 3.16 33.68
N ALA A 236 7.03 4.12 33.16
CA ALA A 236 6.58 4.15 31.77
C ALA A 236 7.78 4.02 30.81
N ALA A 237 7.54 3.49 29.63
CA ALA A 237 8.56 3.32 28.61
C ALA A 237 8.06 3.83 27.25
N ILE A 238 8.96 4.37 26.44
CA ILE A 238 8.69 4.78 25.06
C ILE A 238 9.64 4.03 24.16
N LEU A 239 9.07 3.25 23.22
CA LEU A 239 9.80 2.53 22.19
C LEU A 239 9.72 3.34 20.90
N GLN A 240 10.85 3.90 20.43
CA GLN A 240 10.91 4.79 19.29
C GLN A 240 11.35 4.12 17.99
N ASN A 241 12.03 2.98 18.11
CA ASN A 241 12.62 2.29 16.96
C ASN A 241 12.35 0.78 17.04
N GLU A 242 12.30 0.14 15.88
CA GLU A 242 12.31 -1.32 15.79
C GLU A 242 13.67 -1.91 16.20
N PRO A 243 13.67 -3.06 16.87
CA PRO A 243 12.51 -3.84 17.29
C PRO A 243 11.81 -3.22 18.50
N PHE A 244 10.50 -3.00 18.40
CA PHE A 244 9.68 -2.51 19.51
C PHE A 244 9.61 -3.57 20.60
N GLN A 245 10.50 -3.49 21.56
CA GLN A 245 10.69 -4.51 22.59
C GLN A 245 10.97 -3.90 23.97
N LEU A 246 10.27 -4.39 24.99
CA LEU A 246 10.48 -4.05 26.39
C LEU A 246 10.73 -5.32 27.22
N LYS A 247 11.88 -5.39 27.89
CA LYS A 247 12.23 -6.46 28.84
C LYS A 247 12.19 -5.92 30.25
N ARG A 248 11.54 -6.62 31.15
CA ARG A 248 11.44 -6.27 32.57
C ARG A 248 11.52 -7.51 33.45
N ARG A 249 11.79 -7.27 34.70
CA ARG A 249 11.72 -8.23 35.79
C ARG A 249 10.80 -7.67 36.87
N THR A 250 9.81 -8.43 37.30
CA THR A 250 8.82 -7.99 38.28
C THR A 250 8.57 -9.06 39.32
N SER A 251 8.03 -8.71 40.49
CA SER A 251 7.66 -9.67 41.50
C SER A 251 6.47 -10.53 40.98
N GLN A 252 6.47 -11.80 41.34
CA GLN A 252 5.39 -12.75 40.94
C GLN A 252 4.04 -12.42 41.61
N SER A 253 4.01 -11.67 42.71
CA SER A 253 2.85 -11.55 43.59
C SER A 253 1.71 -10.68 43.05
N LYS A 254 1.86 -10.02 41.90
CA LYS A 254 0.86 -9.06 41.35
C LYS A 254 0.72 -9.20 39.85
N SER A 255 -0.53 -9.29 39.36
CA SER A 255 -0.81 -9.06 37.95
C SER A 255 -0.46 -7.63 37.56
N ILE A 256 -0.08 -7.43 36.31
CA ILE A 256 0.30 -6.12 35.77
C ILE A 256 -0.65 -5.77 34.62
N GLU A 257 -1.32 -4.64 34.76
CA GLU A 257 -2.13 -4.05 33.68
C GLU A 257 -1.32 -2.97 32.98
N MET A 258 -1.20 -3.07 31.65
CA MET A 258 -0.50 -2.12 30.80
C MET A 258 -1.42 -1.53 29.75
N VAL A 259 -1.20 -0.27 29.45
CA VAL A 259 -1.78 0.39 28.28
C VAL A 259 -0.66 0.62 27.27
N LEU A 260 -0.82 0.06 26.09
CA LEU A 260 0.07 0.27 24.96
C LEU A 260 -0.56 1.30 24.03
N LYS A 261 0.00 2.52 23.99
CA LYS A 261 -0.42 3.57 23.07
C LYS A 261 0.48 3.55 21.84
N PHE A 262 -0.10 3.17 20.73
CA PHE A 262 0.55 3.12 19.43
C PHE A 262 0.40 4.47 18.72
N ASN A 263 1.49 5.19 18.54
CA ASN A 263 1.50 6.43 17.75
C ASN A 263 1.83 6.07 16.30
N PHE A 264 1.04 6.57 15.35
CA PHE A 264 1.20 6.29 13.93
C PHE A 264 2.01 7.37 13.23
N ILE A 265 2.55 7.04 12.05
CA ILE A 265 3.22 8.02 11.18
C ILE A 265 2.20 9.00 10.60
N ASP A 266 2.69 10.14 10.15
CA ASP A 266 1.87 11.16 9.48
C ASP A 266 1.18 10.58 8.24
N GLY A 267 -0.07 11.03 8.00
CA GLY A 267 -0.89 10.52 6.90
C GLY A 267 -1.76 9.30 7.25
N CYS A 268 -1.64 8.74 8.46
CA CYS A 268 -2.67 7.89 9.02
C CYS A 268 -3.86 8.76 9.42
N GLY A 269 -5.09 8.34 9.13
CA GLY A 269 -6.30 9.08 9.50
C GLY A 269 -6.49 9.22 11.02
N CYS A 270 -5.85 8.32 11.80
CA CYS A 270 -5.84 8.31 13.25
C CYS A 270 -4.40 8.56 13.76
N PRO A 271 -4.16 9.49 14.68
CA PRO A 271 -2.82 9.76 15.19
C PRO A 271 -2.30 8.67 16.14
N PHE A 272 -3.17 8.04 16.91
CA PHE A 272 -2.82 6.95 17.83
C PHE A 272 -4.01 6.04 18.12
N THR A 273 -3.73 4.87 18.70
CA THR A 273 -4.70 3.97 19.33
C THR A 273 -4.12 3.38 20.60
N GLU A 274 -4.99 2.92 21.51
CA GLU A 274 -4.60 2.31 22.77
C GLU A 274 -5.11 0.88 22.85
N ILE A 275 -4.25 -0.03 23.35
CA ILE A 275 -4.58 -1.44 23.57
C ILE A 275 -4.18 -1.79 24.99
N ASN A 276 -5.14 -2.31 25.74
CA ASN A 276 -4.90 -2.82 27.10
C ASN A 276 -4.33 -4.23 27.04
N VAL A 277 -3.30 -4.48 27.83
CA VAL A 277 -2.62 -5.77 27.92
C VAL A 277 -2.46 -6.14 29.39
N SER A 278 -3.00 -7.29 29.77
CA SER A 278 -2.90 -7.83 31.12
C SER A 278 -1.84 -8.91 31.17
N LEU A 279 -0.92 -8.81 32.13
CA LEU A 279 0.03 -9.84 32.48
C LEU A 279 -0.50 -10.63 33.67
N ASN A 280 -1.12 -11.76 33.36
CA ASN A 280 -1.54 -12.72 34.40
C ASN A 280 -0.54 -13.86 34.48
N TRP A 281 -0.04 -14.14 35.69
CA TRP A 281 0.89 -15.23 35.93
C TRP A 281 0.19 -16.59 36.00
N GLU A 282 -1.14 -16.59 36.14
CA GLU A 282 -1.98 -17.79 36.13
C GLU A 282 -2.20 -18.23 34.70
N VAL A 283 -1.89 -19.49 34.47
CA VAL A 283 -1.99 -20.10 33.14
C VAL A 283 -3.44 -20.46 32.85
N SER A 284 -4.09 -19.79 31.92
CA SER A 284 -5.37 -20.26 31.40
C SER A 284 -5.15 -21.43 30.45
N THR A 285 -5.92 -22.51 30.65
CA THR A 285 -5.79 -23.75 29.87
C THR A 285 -6.63 -23.77 28.59
N ASP A 286 -7.08 -22.64 28.10
CA ASP A 286 -7.93 -22.59 26.91
C ASP A 286 -7.09 -22.73 25.63
N HIS A 287 -7.00 -23.98 25.17
CA HIS A 287 -6.28 -24.37 23.96
C HIS A 287 -7.15 -24.23 22.70
N SER A 288 -7.62 -23.04 22.36
CA SER A 288 -8.26 -22.85 21.07
C SER A 288 -7.24 -23.04 19.94
N LYS A 289 -7.38 -24.11 19.17
CA LYS A 289 -6.58 -24.42 17.97
C LYS A 289 -6.95 -23.53 16.77
N LEU A 290 -7.19 -22.23 16.98
CA LEU A 290 -7.48 -21.34 15.88
C LEU A 290 -6.23 -21.14 15.03
N ASP A 291 -6.35 -21.39 13.74
CA ASP A 291 -5.30 -21.12 12.78
C ASP A 291 -5.07 -19.59 12.67
N LYS A 292 -3.82 -19.19 12.55
CA LYS A 292 -3.43 -17.78 12.42
C LYS A 292 -4.18 -17.09 11.28
N ASP A 293 -4.28 -17.74 10.12
CA ASP A 293 -4.90 -17.15 8.94
C ASP A 293 -6.41 -16.94 9.15
N ALA A 294 -7.08 -17.88 9.87
CA ALA A 294 -8.48 -17.72 10.26
C ALA A 294 -8.69 -16.55 11.24
N ILE A 295 -7.77 -16.35 12.21
CA ILE A 295 -7.82 -15.23 13.14
C ILE A 295 -7.65 -13.90 12.38
N LEU A 296 -6.67 -13.81 11.50
CA LEU A 296 -6.42 -12.59 10.73
C LEU A 296 -7.58 -12.27 9.77
N GLN A 297 -8.21 -13.30 9.20
CA GLN A 297 -9.39 -13.11 8.36
C GLN A 297 -10.58 -12.59 9.19
N LYS A 298 -10.86 -13.21 10.33
CA LYS A 298 -11.90 -12.75 11.25
C LYS A 298 -11.70 -11.29 11.69
N LEU A 299 -10.47 -10.91 12.00
CA LEU A 299 -10.15 -9.52 12.34
C LEU A 299 -10.41 -8.56 11.17
N ARG A 300 -10.04 -8.95 9.94
CA ARG A 300 -10.32 -8.14 8.73
C ARG A 300 -11.81 -7.99 8.50
N ASP A 301 -12.57 -9.05 8.63
CA ASP A 301 -14.03 -9.03 8.43
C ASP A 301 -14.71 -8.09 9.45
N THR A 302 -14.26 -8.12 10.70
CA THR A 302 -14.73 -7.18 11.75
C THR A 302 -14.40 -5.73 11.41
N ALA A 303 -13.24 -5.48 10.79
CA ALA A 303 -12.80 -4.13 10.45
C ALA A 303 -13.54 -3.52 9.26
N THR A 304 -13.99 -4.36 8.29
CA THR A 304 -14.69 -3.86 7.09
C THR A 304 -16.11 -3.38 7.38
N ASP A 305 -16.75 -3.89 8.42
CA ASP A 305 -18.10 -3.47 8.83
C ASP A 305 -18.13 -2.13 9.58
N GLU A 306 -16.98 -1.58 9.94
CA GLU A 306 -16.88 -0.39 10.79
C GLU A 306 -16.18 0.77 10.07
N SER A 307 -16.95 1.81 9.78
CA SER A 307 -16.49 3.02 9.10
C SER A 307 -15.73 4.03 9.98
N CYS A 308 -15.33 3.66 11.20
CA CYS A 308 -14.70 4.58 12.15
C CYS A 308 -13.18 4.41 12.20
N CYS A 309 -12.46 5.55 12.14
CA CYS A 309 -11.02 5.62 12.32
C CYS A 309 -10.61 5.30 13.76
N GLY A 310 -9.47 4.62 13.95
CA GLY A 310 -8.88 4.33 15.26
C GLY A 310 -9.49 3.14 16.01
N LYS A 311 -10.48 2.45 15.44
CA LYS A 311 -10.98 1.23 16.05
C LYS A 311 -9.93 0.12 15.99
N ASN A 312 -9.83 -0.61 17.09
CA ASN A 312 -8.98 -1.77 17.19
C ASN A 312 -9.80 -2.99 17.64
N ALA A 313 -9.34 -4.16 17.26
CA ALA A 313 -9.79 -5.43 17.78
C ALA A 313 -8.57 -6.29 18.11
N VAL A 314 -8.67 -7.09 19.16
CA VAL A 314 -7.58 -7.95 19.62
C VAL A 314 -8.12 -9.37 19.79
N VAL A 315 -7.37 -10.35 19.31
CA VAL A 315 -7.61 -11.76 19.59
C VAL A 315 -6.39 -12.31 20.31
N GLU A 316 -6.59 -12.81 21.51
CA GLU A 316 -5.55 -13.39 22.34
C GLU A 316 -5.42 -14.90 22.11
N ARG A 317 -4.19 -15.39 22.15
CA ARG A 317 -3.88 -16.82 22.09
C ARG A 317 -2.75 -17.15 23.05
N ASN A 318 -2.99 -18.09 23.94
CA ASN A 318 -2.01 -18.57 24.89
C ASN A 318 -1.29 -19.82 24.37
N PHE A 319 0.05 -19.82 24.46
CA PHE A 319 0.88 -20.99 24.23
C PHE A 319 1.59 -21.36 25.52
N ILE A 320 1.57 -22.64 25.90
CA ILE A 320 2.26 -23.15 27.05
C ILE A 320 3.32 -24.17 26.62
N PRO A 321 4.56 -23.76 26.31
CA PRO A 321 5.69 -24.65 26.45
C PRO A 321 6.34 -24.43 27.82
N SER A 322 6.42 -25.46 28.66
CA SER A 322 7.26 -25.42 29.87
C SER A 322 8.75 -25.28 29.45
N PRO A 323 9.56 -24.41 30.06
CA PRO A 323 9.35 -23.59 31.27
C PRO A 323 8.98 -22.11 31.00
N LYS A 324 8.56 -21.75 29.80
CA LYS A 324 8.20 -20.39 29.40
C LYS A 324 6.78 -20.33 28.93
N THR A 325 6.05 -19.32 29.33
CA THR A 325 4.71 -19.04 28.81
C THR A 325 4.79 -17.96 27.75
N GLU A 326 4.12 -18.14 26.64
CA GLU A 326 3.99 -17.16 25.59
C GLU A 326 2.51 -16.84 25.36
N VAL A 327 2.18 -15.55 25.40
CA VAL A 327 0.86 -15.02 25.02
C VAL A 327 1.04 -14.27 23.72
N LEU A 328 0.25 -14.61 22.72
CA LEU A 328 0.29 -13.99 21.40
C LEU A 328 -1.06 -13.34 21.12
N MET A 329 -1.03 -12.03 20.97
CA MET A 329 -2.20 -11.23 20.62
C MET A 329 -2.06 -10.74 19.19
N TYR A 330 -3.11 -10.93 18.38
CA TYR A 330 -3.22 -10.34 17.06
C TYR A 330 -4.11 -9.11 17.14
N ALA A 331 -3.62 -7.99 16.65
CA ALA A 331 -4.32 -6.73 16.71
C ALA A 331 -4.53 -6.15 15.31
N ILE A 332 -5.64 -5.44 15.13
CA ILE A 332 -6.00 -4.73 13.92
C ILE A 332 -6.35 -3.29 14.28
N VAL A 333 -5.94 -2.36 13.43
CA VAL A 333 -6.31 -0.95 13.53
C VAL A 333 -6.83 -0.47 12.18
N THR A 334 -7.94 0.25 12.19
CA THR A 334 -8.55 0.82 10.99
C THR A 334 -8.31 2.31 10.88
N ASN A 335 -8.00 2.77 9.68
CA ASN A 335 -7.92 4.18 9.33
C ASN A 335 -8.79 4.44 8.10
N VAL A 336 -9.74 5.38 8.22
CA VAL A 336 -10.68 5.71 7.14
C VAL A 336 -10.29 7.04 6.50
N VAL A 337 -10.05 7.02 5.19
CA VAL A 337 -9.73 8.20 4.39
C VAL A 337 -10.88 8.50 3.45
N THR A 338 -11.50 9.68 3.61
CA THR A 338 -12.58 10.15 2.75
C THR A 338 -12.05 11.14 1.71
N TYR A 339 -12.60 11.08 0.51
CA TYR A 339 -12.22 11.98 -0.58
C TYR A 339 -13.30 13.05 -0.77
N LYS A 340 -12.94 14.31 -0.54
CA LYS A 340 -13.85 15.44 -0.81
C LYS A 340 -14.00 15.60 -2.32
N LYS A 341 -15.22 15.76 -2.80
CA LYS A 341 -15.50 16.18 -4.18
C LYS A 341 -14.87 17.57 -4.38
N THR A 342 -14.08 17.74 -5.42
CA THR A 342 -13.48 19.03 -5.78
C THR A 342 -14.56 19.88 -6.47
N THR A 343 -15.53 20.36 -5.72
CA THR A 343 -16.53 21.35 -6.14
C THR A 343 -16.03 22.76 -5.79
N GLU A 344 -14.85 23.15 -6.24
CA GLU A 344 -14.53 24.56 -6.39
C GLU A 344 -14.71 24.91 -7.86
N ALA A 345 -15.84 25.54 -8.13
CA ALA A 345 -16.04 26.32 -9.35
C ALA A 345 -14.86 27.28 -9.47
N VAL A 346 -14.06 27.12 -10.52
CA VAL A 346 -13.10 28.15 -10.92
C VAL A 346 -13.95 29.39 -11.24
N GLN A 347 -13.97 30.36 -10.33
CA GLN A 347 -14.29 31.73 -10.70
C GLN A 347 -13.29 32.09 -11.80
N ALA A 348 -13.79 32.24 -13.00
CA ALA A 348 -13.05 32.76 -14.12
C ALA A 348 -12.67 34.19 -13.76
N ASP A 349 -11.44 34.38 -13.30
CA ASP A 349 -10.83 35.70 -13.26
C ASP A 349 -10.69 36.18 -14.71
N THR A 350 -11.68 36.94 -15.13
CA THR A 350 -11.62 37.80 -16.30
C THR A 350 -10.62 38.92 -16.02
N LEU A 351 -9.37 38.62 -16.11
CA LEU A 351 -8.32 39.62 -16.21
C LEU A 351 -8.33 40.16 -17.62
N SER A 352 -9.11 41.23 -17.82
CA SER A 352 -8.97 42.18 -18.91
C SER A 352 -7.63 42.90 -18.78
N ASN A 353 -6.58 42.41 -19.40
CA ASN A 353 -5.35 43.16 -19.58
C ASN A 353 -5.27 43.62 -21.00
N GLY A 354 -5.65 44.90 -21.17
CA GLY A 354 -5.37 45.68 -22.38
C GLY A 354 -3.87 45.80 -22.61
N VAL A 355 -3.38 45.06 -23.60
CA VAL A 355 -2.01 45.22 -24.08
C VAL A 355 -1.96 46.45 -25.00
N LYS A 356 -1.45 47.58 -24.50
CA LYS A 356 -1.00 48.72 -25.30
C LYS A 356 0.22 48.29 -26.13
N ARG A 357 0.02 48.22 -27.44
CA ARG A 357 1.11 48.12 -28.43
C ARG A 357 1.97 49.39 -28.35
N ARG A 358 3.22 49.27 -27.94
CA ARG A 358 4.27 50.25 -28.27
C ARG A 358 5.00 49.78 -29.52
N LYS A 359 4.90 50.57 -30.58
CA LYS A 359 5.82 50.56 -31.72
C LYS A 359 7.16 51.16 -31.24
N ASN A 360 8.27 50.50 -31.57
CA ASN A 360 9.56 51.17 -31.70
C ASN A 360 10.32 50.54 -32.86
N ASP A 361 10.68 51.43 -33.77
CA ASP A 361 11.48 51.22 -34.97
C ASP A 361 12.97 51.03 -34.64
N GLY A 362 13.62 50.10 -35.33
CA GLY A 362 14.95 49.99 -35.88
C GLY A 362 16.21 50.34 -35.03
N PRO A 363 17.42 50.05 -35.56
CA PRO A 363 17.82 49.43 -36.82
C PRO A 363 18.81 48.23 -36.67
N ALA A 364 19.08 47.62 -37.82
CA ALA A 364 19.99 46.52 -38.08
C ALA A 364 21.46 46.81 -37.81
N THR A 365 22.23 45.83 -37.32
CA THR A 365 23.62 45.61 -37.69
C THR A 365 24.03 44.14 -37.68
N SER A 366 24.80 43.85 -38.66
CA SER A 366 25.36 42.66 -39.23
C SER A 366 26.45 41.92 -38.44
N LYS A 367 26.68 40.66 -38.87
CA LYS A 367 27.94 39.85 -38.86
C LYS A 367 28.30 39.19 -37.52
N LYS A 368 28.64 37.90 -37.41
CA LYS A 368 29.56 37.06 -38.21
C LYS A 368 29.40 35.58 -37.82
N ARG A 369 29.62 34.74 -38.84
CA ARG A 369 29.83 33.27 -38.73
C ARG A 369 31.14 32.98 -37.98
N SER A 370 31.15 31.89 -37.16
CA SER A 370 32.37 31.10 -37.00
C SER A 370 31.99 29.60 -36.89
N LYS A 371 32.56 28.85 -37.83
CA LYS A 371 32.66 27.39 -37.85
C LYS A 371 33.72 26.99 -36.82
N VAL A 372 33.46 25.92 -36.03
CA VAL A 372 34.54 25.10 -35.48
C VAL A 372 34.11 23.64 -35.54
N GLN A 373 34.74 22.96 -36.35
CA GLN A 373 35.27 21.61 -36.56
C GLN A 373 34.97 20.52 -35.52
N ARG A 374 34.55 19.40 -36.12
CA ARG A 374 34.61 18.04 -35.60
C ARG A 374 36.02 17.61 -35.22
N ARG A 375 36.22 16.98 -34.10
CA ARG A 375 37.28 16.00 -33.90
C ARG A 375 36.71 14.68 -33.42
N LYS A 376 36.90 13.64 -34.22
CA LYS A 376 36.87 12.23 -33.87
C LYS A 376 38.15 11.92 -33.06
N SER A 377 38.04 11.14 -32.01
CA SER A 377 39.10 10.24 -31.59
C SER A 377 38.48 8.97 -31.02
N ARG A 378 38.90 7.88 -31.65
CA ARG A 378 38.82 6.51 -31.19
C ARG A 378 39.70 6.34 -29.93
N LEU A 379 39.19 5.64 -28.93
CA LEU A 379 39.82 4.45 -28.37
C LEU A 379 38.77 3.76 -27.52
#